data_da2f2b72a6db98536b83121e88a448b8
#
_entry.id   da2f2b72a6db98536b83121e88a448b8
#
_cell.length_a   1.000
_cell.length_b   1.000
_cell.length_c   1.000
_cell.angle_alpha   90.00
_cell.angle_beta   90.00
_cell.angle_gamma   90.00
#
_symmetry.space_group_name_H-M   'P 1'
#
loop_
_entity.id
_entity.type
_entity.pdbx_description
1 polymer ?
#
loop_
_entity_poly.entity_id
_entity_poly.type
_entity_poly.pdbx_seq_one_letter_code
_entity_poly.pdbx_strand_id
1 'polypeptide(L)'
;MKKLKLNEKISNKLAKAFVSNKFIAPVPLKFVKNIKLANQLRVLCESKVNKPIIGFKAGGTAIPVLKKLKEKEPFYASIYKHNLLKSGKKVKINKYTLGIELEVFYIINKI
;
A
#
# COMPACT_ATOMS: atom_id res chain seq x y z
N MET A 1 -13.29 -7.24 21.70
CA MET A 1 -14.07 -7.82 20.59
C MET A 1 -14.58 -6.80 19.56
N LYS A 2 -15.28 -5.72 19.90
CA LYS A 2 -15.79 -4.74 18.89
C LYS A 2 -14.71 -4.10 18.00
N LYS A 3 -13.52 -3.77 18.53
CA LYS A 3 -12.43 -3.13 17.78
C LYS A 3 -11.80 -4.05 16.73
N LEU A 4 -11.63 -5.34 17.02
CA LEU A 4 -11.14 -6.33 16.05
C LEU A 4 -12.11 -6.49 14.86
N LYS A 5 -13.40 -6.66 15.11
CA LYS A 5 -14.43 -6.78 14.07
C LYS A 5 -14.48 -5.56 13.15
N LEU A 6 -14.23 -4.36 13.70
CA LEU A 6 -14.24 -3.13 12.91
C LEU A 6 -13.00 -3.00 12.03
N ASN A 7 -11.81 -3.38 12.52
CA ASN A 7 -10.59 -3.43 11.72
C ASN A 7 -10.72 -4.45 10.57
N GLU A 8 -11.33 -5.60 10.81
CA GLU A 8 -11.62 -6.58 9.77
C GLU A 8 -12.58 -6.05 8.70
N LYS A 9 -13.63 -5.35 9.10
CA LYS A 9 -14.56 -4.73 8.14
C LYS A 9 -13.86 -3.71 7.23
N ILE A 10 -12.99 -2.88 7.81
CA ILE A 10 -12.24 -1.87 7.05
C ILE A 10 -11.22 -2.54 6.13
N SER A 11 -10.44 -3.52 6.63
CA SER A 11 -9.45 -4.23 5.83
C SER A 11 -10.06 -4.99 4.66
N ASN A 12 -11.20 -5.64 4.85
CA ASN A 12 -11.96 -6.27 3.76
C ASN A 12 -12.40 -5.27 2.70
N LYS A 13 -12.90 -4.09 3.14
CA LYS A 13 -13.31 -3.02 2.22
C LYS A 13 -12.14 -2.49 1.41
N LEU A 14 -10.99 -2.24 2.07
CA LEU A 14 -9.76 -1.80 1.43
C LEU A 14 -9.23 -2.83 0.43
N ALA A 15 -9.13 -4.09 0.83
CA ALA A 15 -8.64 -5.18 -0.03
C ALA A 15 -9.52 -5.35 -1.28
N LYS A 16 -10.85 -5.34 -1.12
CA LYS A 16 -11.79 -5.40 -2.25
C LYS A 16 -11.63 -4.19 -3.18
N ALA A 17 -11.50 -2.99 -2.64
CA ALA A 17 -11.31 -1.77 -3.44
C ALA A 17 -9.99 -1.83 -4.23
N PHE A 18 -8.92 -2.26 -3.57
CA PHE A 18 -7.61 -2.44 -4.20
C PHE A 18 -7.66 -3.44 -5.37
N VAL A 19 -8.20 -4.64 -5.14
CA VAL A 19 -8.28 -5.68 -6.18
C VAL A 19 -9.18 -5.28 -7.34
N SER A 20 -10.26 -4.56 -7.07
CA SER A 20 -11.21 -4.10 -8.10
C SER A 20 -10.86 -2.73 -8.70
N ASN A 21 -9.74 -2.13 -8.28
CA ASN A 21 -9.32 -0.79 -8.68
C ASN A 21 -10.42 0.28 -8.49
N LYS A 22 -11.10 0.21 -7.34
CA LYS A 22 -12.18 1.13 -6.98
C LYS A 22 -11.76 2.06 -5.86
N PHE A 23 -12.26 3.29 -5.92
CA PHE A 23 -12.07 4.26 -4.84
C PHE A 23 -13.10 4.06 -3.73
N ILE A 24 -12.67 4.30 -2.51
CA ILE A 24 -13.52 4.28 -1.32
C ILE A 24 -13.29 5.53 -0.50
N ALA A 25 -14.23 5.84 0.39
CA ALA A 25 -14.05 6.93 1.34
C ALA A 25 -12.77 6.72 2.19
N PRO A 26 -12.08 7.80 2.57
CA PRO A 26 -10.89 7.74 3.41
C PRO A 26 -11.12 6.93 4.68
N VAL A 27 -10.07 6.23 5.12
CA VAL A 27 -10.09 5.52 6.41
C VAL A 27 -10.17 6.54 7.54
N PRO A 28 -11.10 6.39 8.50
CA PRO A 28 -11.17 7.30 9.63
C PRO A 28 -9.85 7.37 10.41
N LEU A 29 -9.38 8.58 10.75
CA LEU A 29 -8.10 8.84 11.39
C LEU A 29 -7.83 7.99 12.65
N LYS A 30 -8.87 7.66 13.42
CA LYS A 30 -8.73 6.80 14.60
C LYS A 30 -8.08 5.43 14.34
N PHE A 31 -8.10 4.94 13.10
CA PHE A 31 -7.49 3.66 12.69
C PHE A 31 -6.07 3.80 12.17
N VAL A 32 -5.67 5.01 11.79
CA VAL A 32 -4.39 5.32 11.16
C VAL A 32 -3.68 6.52 11.80
N LYS A 33 -4.01 6.82 13.06
CA LYS A 33 -3.49 8.01 13.77
C LYS A 33 -1.97 8.00 14.00
N ASN A 34 -1.32 6.86 13.86
CA ASN A 34 0.13 6.71 13.88
C ASN A 34 0.55 5.55 12.98
N ILE A 35 1.86 5.48 12.67
CA ILE A 35 2.41 4.48 11.75
C ILE A 35 2.18 3.04 12.23
N LYS A 36 2.23 2.79 13.53
CA LYS A 36 1.99 1.46 14.10
C LYS A 36 0.58 0.96 13.78
N LEU A 37 -0.44 1.79 13.99
CA LEU A 37 -1.83 1.43 13.67
C LEU A 37 -2.05 1.31 12.17
N ALA A 38 -1.44 2.20 11.37
CA ALA A 38 -1.50 2.16 9.92
C ALA A 38 -0.89 0.85 9.39
N ASN A 39 0.28 0.44 9.89
CA ASN A 39 0.92 -0.83 9.52
C ASN A 39 0.10 -2.04 9.95
N GLN A 40 -0.51 -2.04 11.13
CA GLN A 40 -1.40 -3.12 11.54
C GLN A 40 -2.58 -3.28 10.58
N LEU A 41 -3.21 -2.17 10.19
CA LEU A 41 -4.31 -2.19 9.23
C LEU A 41 -3.82 -2.62 7.83
N ARG A 42 -2.63 -2.17 7.40
CA ARG A 42 -2.01 -2.58 6.14
C ARG A 42 -1.80 -4.10 6.08
N VAL A 43 -1.14 -4.69 7.10
CA VAL A 43 -0.90 -6.14 7.17
C VAL A 43 -2.22 -6.92 7.11
N LEU A 44 -3.23 -6.46 7.84
CA LEU A 44 -4.54 -7.09 7.81
C LEU A 44 -5.22 -6.95 6.42
N CYS A 45 -5.04 -5.82 5.74
CA CYS A 45 -5.51 -5.61 4.39
C CYS A 45 -4.81 -6.54 3.39
N GLU A 46 -3.48 -6.62 3.45
CA GLU A 46 -2.66 -7.48 2.59
C GLU A 46 -3.05 -8.95 2.72
N SER A 47 -3.34 -9.43 3.95
CA SER A 47 -3.82 -10.80 4.17
C SER A 47 -5.18 -11.10 3.49
N LYS A 48 -5.97 -10.06 3.20
CA LYS A 48 -7.29 -10.19 2.53
C LYS A 48 -7.22 -10.03 1.01
N VAL A 49 -6.12 -9.50 0.47
CA VAL A 49 -5.97 -9.31 -0.98
C VAL A 49 -5.89 -10.65 -1.71
N ASN A 50 -5.32 -11.67 -1.10
CA ASN A 50 -5.23 -13.03 -1.64
C ASN A 50 -4.65 -13.07 -3.08
N LYS A 51 -3.53 -12.38 -3.30
CA LYS A 51 -2.80 -12.34 -4.57
C LYS A 51 -1.31 -12.57 -4.31
N PRO A 52 -0.59 -13.22 -5.23
CA PRO A 52 0.85 -13.46 -5.06
C PRO A 52 1.62 -12.16 -4.91
N ILE A 53 2.38 -12.05 -3.82
CA ILE A 53 3.34 -10.97 -3.58
C ILE A 53 4.63 -11.36 -4.29
N ILE A 54 5.21 -10.43 -5.06
CA ILE A 54 6.44 -10.64 -5.84
C ILE A 54 7.57 -9.71 -5.41
N GLY A 55 7.32 -8.81 -4.48
CA GLY A 55 8.30 -7.86 -3.98
C GLY A 55 7.67 -6.83 -3.07
N PHE A 56 8.48 -5.83 -2.74
CA PHE A 56 8.10 -4.73 -1.86
C PHE A 56 8.57 -3.40 -2.44
N LYS A 57 7.81 -2.35 -2.22
CA LYS A 57 8.23 -0.98 -2.49
C LYS A 57 8.49 -0.26 -1.16
N ALA A 58 9.55 0.52 -1.11
CA ALA A 58 9.83 1.42 0.00
C ALA A 58 9.27 2.82 -0.29
N GLY A 59 8.81 3.50 0.74
CA GLY A 59 8.37 4.88 0.67
C GLY A 59 8.94 5.68 1.84
N GLY A 60 9.01 7.01 1.69
CA GLY A 60 9.57 7.87 2.71
C GLY A 60 11.08 7.68 2.91
N THR A 61 11.82 7.32 1.86
CA THR A 61 13.26 7.06 1.95
C THR A 61 14.12 8.33 2.07
N ALA A 62 13.58 9.48 1.66
CA ALA A 62 14.26 10.76 1.78
C ALA A 62 14.06 11.40 3.17
N ILE A 63 15.14 11.85 3.80
CA ILE A 63 15.10 12.50 5.13
C ILE A 63 14.08 13.65 5.22
N PRO A 64 13.97 14.57 4.24
CA PRO A 64 12.97 15.64 4.30
C PRO A 64 11.53 15.09 4.33
N VAL A 65 11.26 14.00 3.64
CA VAL A 65 9.93 13.37 3.62
C VAL A 65 9.62 12.76 4.99
N LEU A 66 10.56 12.03 5.59
CA LEU A 66 10.40 11.46 6.93
C LEU A 66 10.15 12.55 7.98
N LYS A 67 10.91 13.65 7.93
CA LYS A 67 10.69 14.82 8.82
C LYS A 67 9.29 15.40 8.67
N LYS A 68 8.82 15.59 7.43
CA LYS A 68 7.46 16.10 7.13
C LYS A 68 6.37 15.15 7.67
N LEU A 69 6.59 13.84 7.56
CA LEU A 69 5.67 12.82 8.06
C LEU A 69 5.80 12.58 9.57
N LYS A 70 6.81 13.18 10.23
CA LYS A 70 7.17 12.95 11.64
C LYS A 70 7.49 11.49 11.94
N GLU A 71 8.09 10.80 10.97
CA GLU A 71 8.50 9.41 11.07
C GLU A 71 10.03 9.29 11.14
N LYS A 72 10.50 8.21 11.74
CA LYS A 72 11.94 7.92 11.91
C LYS A 72 12.48 6.93 10.88
N GLU A 73 11.60 6.12 10.33
CA GLU A 73 11.95 5.02 9.43
C GLU A 73 11.09 5.05 8.17
N PRO A 74 11.66 4.62 7.02
CA PRO A 74 10.87 4.37 5.82
C PRO A 74 9.78 3.35 6.09
N PHE A 75 8.73 3.43 5.31
CA PHE A 75 7.67 2.42 5.30
C PHE A 75 7.71 1.61 4.01
N TYR A 76 7.05 0.47 3.99
CA TYR A 76 7.00 -0.39 2.82
C TYR A 76 5.59 -0.91 2.55
N ALA A 77 5.36 -1.35 1.31
CA ALA A 77 4.14 -1.99 0.89
C ALA A 77 4.44 -3.13 -0.09
N SER A 78 3.55 -4.11 -0.13
CA SER A 78 3.69 -5.27 -1.02
C SER A 78 3.41 -4.90 -2.46
N ILE A 79 4.22 -5.45 -3.38
CA ILE A 79 3.98 -5.45 -4.82
C ILE A 79 3.38 -6.80 -5.20
N TYR A 80 2.23 -6.77 -5.85
CA TYR A 80 1.53 -7.97 -6.28
C TYR A 80 1.79 -8.28 -7.75
N LYS A 81 1.85 -9.56 -8.10
CA LYS A 81 2.14 -10.03 -9.47
C LYS A 81 1.23 -9.39 -10.53
N HIS A 82 -0.04 -9.17 -10.22
CA HIS A 82 -0.98 -8.59 -11.17
C HIS A 82 -0.75 -7.08 -11.43
N ASN A 83 0.04 -6.40 -10.59
CA ASN A 83 0.40 -4.99 -10.76
C ASN A 83 1.70 -4.82 -11.58
N LEU A 84 2.45 -5.91 -11.78
CA LEU A 84 3.67 -5.86 -12.57
C LEU A 84 3.32 -5.89 -14.06
N LEU A 85 3.68 -4.84 -14.76
CA LEU A 85 3.47 -4.71 -16.19
C LEU A 85 4.78 -4.85 -16.96
N LYS A 86 4.73 -5.49 -18.13
CA LYS A 86 5.88 -5.57 -19.03
C LYS A 86 6.10 -4.21 -19.71
N SER A 87 7.36 -3.94 -20.09
CA SER A 87 7.70 -2.77 -20.91
C SER A 87 6.81 -2.69 -22.16
N GLY A 88 6.45 -1.48 -22.55
CA GLY A 88 5.55 -1.21 -23.67
C GLY A 88 4.05 -1.41 -23.38
N LYS A 89 3.68 -1.86 -22.18
CA LYS A 89 2.26 -1.98 -21.80
C LYS A 89 1.62 -0.61 -21.64
N LYS A 90 0.47 -0.39 -22.27
CA LYS A 90 -0.33 0.83 -22.09
C LYS A 90 -1.04 0.79 -20.74
N VAL A 91 -0.92 1.87 -19.98
CA VAL A 91 -1.59 2.06 -18.70
C VAL A 91 -2.69 3.10 -18.87
N LYS A 92 -3.91 2.75 -18.47
CA LYS A 92 -5.02 3.70 -18.46
C LYS A 92 -4.86 4.66 -17.29
N ILE A 93 -4.70 5.93 -17.59
CA ILE A 93 -4.75 7.00 -16.57
C ILE A 93 -6.19 7.51 -16.41
N ASN A 94 -6.50 8.03 -15.25
CA ASN A 94 -7.80 8.63 -14.93
C ASN A 94 -7.62 9.89 -14.09
N LYS A 95 -8.71 10.57 -13.77
CA LYS A 95 -8.69 11.84 -13.00
C LYS A 95 -8.06 11.77 -11.60
N TYR A 96 -7.78 10.58 -11.09
CA TYR A 96 -7.14 10.36 -9.79
C TYR A 96 -5.67 9.97 -9.92
N THR A 97 -5.14 9.84 -11.14
CA THR A 97 -3.72 9.59 -11.40
C THR A 97 -2.95 10.87 -11.09
N LEU A 98 -2.15 10.83 -10.04
CA LEU A 98 -1.40 12.01 -9.56
C LEU A 98 -0.10 12.24 -10.35
N GLY A 99 0.50 11.18 -10.88
CA GLY A 99 1.77 11.28 -11.59
C GLY A 99 2.40 9.91 -11.84
N ILE A 100 3.65 9.97 -12.31
CA ILE A 100 4.53 8.83 -12.52
C ILE A 100 5.78 9.06 -11.68
N GLU A 101 6.23 8.04 -10.97
CA GLU A 101 7.47 8.04 -10.21
C GLU A 101 8.50 7.15 -10.91
N LEU A 102 9.74 7.62 -11.00
CA LEU A 102 10.88 6.82 -11.43
C LEU A 102 11.58 6.27 -10.20
N GLU A 103 11.68 4.95 -10.11
CA GLU A 103 12.27 4.27 -8.96
C GLU A 103 13.33 3.26 -9.41
N VAL A 104 14.34 3.03 -8.55
CA VAL A 104 15.32 1.96 -8.75
C VAL A 104 14.69 0.65 -8.33
N PHE A 105 14.78 -0.34 -9.21
CA PHE A 105 14.24 -1.67 -9.00
C PHE A 105 15.37 -2.70 -8.88
N TYR A 106 15.35 -3.51 -7.83
CA TYR A 106 16.32 -4.57 -7.59
C TYR A 106 15.66 -5.94 -7.72
N ILE A 107 16.31 -6.86 -8.41
CA ILE A 107 15.92 -8.27 -8.45
C ILE A 107 16.88 -9.03 -7.51
N ILE A 108 16.33 -9.68 -6.49
CA ILE A 108 17.09 -10.47 -5.53
C ILE A 108 17.05 -11.93 -5.99
N ASN A 109 18.18 -12.44 -6.48
CA ASN A 109 18.27 -13.81 -6.99
C ASN A 109 18.64 -14.85 -5.92
N LYS A 110 19.39 -14.44 -4.89
CA LYS A 110 19.78 -15.30 -3.76
C LYS A 110 19.80 -14.47 -2.48
N ILE A 111 19.35 -15.05 -1.42
CA ILE A 111 19.51 -14.58 -0.03
C ILE A 111 20.43 -15.57 0.66
#